data_01a78568bea89a256958bca45b6af9da
#
_entry.id   01a78568bea89a256958bca45b6af9da
#
_cell.length_a   1.000
_cell.length_b   1.000
_cell.length_c   1.000
_cell.angle_alpha   90.00
_cell.angle_beta   90.00
_cell.angle_gamma   90.00
#
_symmetry.space_group_name_H-M   'P 1'
#
loop_
_entity.id
_entity.type
_entity.pdbx_description
1 polymer ?
#
loop_
_entity_poly.entity_id
_entity_poly.type
_entity_poly.pdbx_seq_one_letter_code
_entity_poly.pdbx_strand_id
1 'polypeptide(L)'
;MTPVTAPGDDRGPGAVFRIFLRLGLTSFGGPVAHIAFFRDELVVRRRWLPERDYADLVALCQFLPGPASSQVGMALGMRRAGYAGALAAWAGFTLPSALALIALALGLAHSGGALAAGALAGLKVAAVAVVMLAVWAMARSLCPDTPRRLLMLVAATLAVTLSGVAGQLAALLVGAAAGLAGLATPSPPAHPAAPGADTAGRTPGWRSGIAALVLFAALLVGLALLARVTGDPILVTLDLFYRAGALVFGGGHVVLPLLQAEVVPRGWLSADTFLAGYGAAQAVPGPLFTFAAFVGAALPAPLGGWVGGLLALVAIFTPAFLLVVGALPFWERLRTRPRAQAALAGVNAAVVGLLLAALLAMLHGGALSGLGDLALGMGALLALTAGRQSAWRVVLGCAVVGALTGPWMRTWAA
;
A
#
# COMPACT_ATOMS: atom_id res chain seq x y z
N MET A 1 -23.80 12.82 -20.69
CA MET A 1 -22.84 13.94 -20.85
C MET A 1 -22.98 14.82 -19.63
N THR A 2 -22.08 14.75 -18.67
CA THR A 2 -22.03 15.67 -17.53
C THR A 2 -21.34 16.96 -17.98
N PRO A 3 -21.81 18.14 -17.60
CA PRO A 3 -21.24 19.40 -18.05
C PRO A 3 -19.76 19.52 -17.64
N VAL A 4 -18.91 19.91 -18.57
CA VAL A 4 -17.52 20.30 -18.32
C VAL A 4 -17.56 21.57 -17.47
N THR A 5 -17.29 21.45 -16.17
CA THR A 5 -17.17 22.59 -15.28
C THR A 5 -16.01 23.48 -15.74
N ALA A 6 -16.24 24.80 -15.73
CA ALA A 6 -15.24 25.78 -16.14
C ALA A 6 -13.94 25.66 -15.31
N PRO A 7 -12.75 25.92 -15.89
CA PRO A 7 -11.44 25.69 -15.26
C PRO A 7 -11.15 26.48 -13.97
N GLY A 8 -12.06 27.36 -13.54
CA GLY A 8 -11.88 28.24 -12.38
C GLY A 8 -12.32 27.68 -11.01
N ASP A 9 -13.23 26.71 -11.00
CA ASP A 9 -13.93 26.29 -9.77
C ASP A 9 -13.18 25.19 -8.95
N ASP A 10 -12.07 24.67 -9.45
CA ASP A 10 -11.33 23.54 -8.86
C ASP A 10 -10.13 23.94 -8.00
N ARG A 11 -9.98 25.21 -7.60
CA ARG A 11 -8.77 25.74 -6.92
C ARG A 11 -8.82 25.69 -5.39
N GLY A 12 -9.95 25.37 -4.80
CA GLY A 12 -10.11 25.28 -3.35
C GLY A 12 -9.93 23.87 -2.80
N PRO A 13 -9.53 23.71 -1.51
CA PRO A 13 -9.41 22.39 -0.88
C PRO A 13 -10.73 21.59 -0.91
N GLY A 14 -11.88 22.24 -0.78
CA GLY A 14 -13.19 21.59 -0.86
C GLY A 14 -13.51 21.02 -2.25
N ALA A 15 -13.09 21.69 -3.32
CA ALA A 15 -13.23 21.15 -4.67
C ALA A 15 -12.30 19.94 -4.88
N VAL A 16 -11.05 20.04 -4.44
CA VAL A 16 -10.09 18.92 -4.45
C VAL A 16 -10.66 17.72 -3.68
N PHE A 17 -11.18 17.94 -2.46
CA PHE A 17 -11.82 16.89 -1.67
C PHE A 17 -12.94 16.17 -2.44
N ARG A 18 -13.90 16.90 -3.02
CA ARG A 18 -15.04 16.31 -3.76
C ARG A 18 -14.58 15.47 -4.95
N ILE A 19 -13.55 15.94 -5.68
CA ILE A 19 -12.99 15.21 -6.83
C ILE A 19 -12.35 13.90 -6.36
N PHE A 20 -11.51 13.97 -5.33
CA PHE A 20 -10.83 12.79 -4.80
C PHE A 20 -11.78 11.86 -4.02
N LEU A 21 -12.86 12.37 -3.44
CA LEU A 21 -13.93 11.55 -2.85
C LEU A 21 -14.61 10.70 -3.91
N ARG A 22 -14.95 11.29 -5.07
CA ARG A 22 -15.49 10.52 -6.20
C ARG A 22 -14.50 9.46 -6.68
N LEU A 23 -13.22 9.81 -6.82
CA LEU A 23 -12.17 8.86 -7.20
C LEU A 23 -12.01 7.76 -6.14
N GLY A 24 -12.04 8.10 -4.85
CA GLY A 24 -11.97 7.13 -3.74
C GLY A 24 -13.14 6.15 -3.71
N LEU A 25 -14.32 6.56 -4.17
CA LEU A 25 -15.50 5.70 -4.26
C LEU A 25 -15.56 4.82 -5.52
N THR A 26 -14.81 5.18 -6.58
CA THR A 26 -14.95 4.53 -7.90
C THR A 26 -13.69 3.86 -8.41
N SER A 27 -12.51 4.16 -7.83
CA SER A 27 -11.24 3.63 -8.30
C SER A 27 -10.93 2.27 -7.67
N PHE A 28 -11.23 1.22 -8.40
CA PHE A 28 -10.85 -0.16 -8.06
C PHE A 28 -9.60 -0.58 -8.84
N GLY A 29 -8.85 -1.56 -8.34
CA GLY A 29 -7.78 -2.22 -9.10
C GLY A 29 -6.34 -1.85 -8.69
N GLY A 30 -6.19 -1.18 -7.55
CA GLY A 30 -4.88 -0.92 -6.94
C GLY A 30 -4.07 0.22 -7.58
N PRO A 31 -2.78 0.38 -7.19
CA PRO A 31 -2.02 1.60 -7.49
C PRO A 31 -1.90 1.95 -8.97
N VAL A 32 -1.73 0.96 -9.85
CA VAL A 32 -1.59 1.19 -11.30
C VAL A 32 -2.90 1.72 -11.89
N ALA A 33 -4.03 1.14 -11.50
CA ALA A 33 -5.34 1.59 -11.94
C ALA A 33 -5.64 2.99 -11.41
N HIS A 34 -5.31 3.27 -10.14
CA HIS A 34 -5.51 4.59 -9.54
C HIS A 34 -4.74 5.68 -10.29
N ILE A 35 -3.49 5.43 -10.67
CA ILE A 35 -2.68 6.35 -11.47
C ILE A 35 -3.36 6.60 -12.83
N ALA A 36 -3.91 5.56 -13.48
CA ALA A 36 -4.65 5.73 -14.73
C ALA A 36 -5.93 6.56 -14.53
N PHE A 37 -6.73 6.31 -13.48
CA PHE A 37 -7.91 7.12 -13.15
C PHE A 37 -7.56 8.59 -12.86
N PHE A 38 -6.47 8.84 -12.13
CA PHE A 38 -6.02 10.22 -11.86
C PHE A 38 -5.58 10.92 -13.13
N ARG A 39 -4.87 10.22 -14.03
CA ARG A 39 -4.50 10.74 -15.34
C ARG A 39 -5.73 11.15 -16.14
N ASP A 40 -6.69 10.26 -16.29
CA ASP A 40 -7.89 10.51 -17.09
C ASP A 40 -8.72 11.67 -16.51
N GLU A 41 -8.91 11.74 -15.21
CA GLU A 41 -9.72 12.78 -14.58
C GLU A 41 -8.96 14.12 -14.48
N LEU A 42 -7.70 14.13 -14.05
CA LEU A 42 -6.99 15.35 -13.67
C LEU A 42 -6.14 15.93 -14.81
N VAL A 43 -5.59 15.07 -15.71
CA VAL A 43 -4.79 15.52 -16.85
C VAL A 43 -5.67 15.67 -18.09
N VAL A 44 -6.38 14.61 -18.50
CA VAL A 44 -7.13 14.62 -19.75
C VAL A 44 -8.38 15.49 -19.64
N ARG A 45 -9.25 15.26 -18.62
CA ARG A 45 -10.54 15.96 -18.51
C ARG A 45 -10.40 17.36 -17.89
N ARG A 46 -9.68 17.49 -16.76
CA ARG A 46 -9.59 18.75 -16.01
C ARG A 46 -8.38 19.60 -16.36
N ARG A 47 -7.39 19.04 -17.05
CA ARG A 47 -6.17 19.73 -17.50
C ARG A 47 -5.46 20.49 -16.37
N TRP A 48 -5.33 19.83 -15.19
CA TRP A 48 -4.65 20.42 -14.04
C TRP A 48 -3.15 20.63 -14.29
N LEU A 49 -2.53 19.74 -15.10
CA LEU A 49 -1.13 19.76 -15.45
C LEU A 49 -0.92 19.05 -16.81
N PRO A 50 0.19 19.35 -17.52
CA PRO A 50 0.59 18.63 -18.72
C PRO A 50 0.88 17.15 -18.43
N GLU A 51 0.72 16.29 -19.44
CA GLU A 51 0.99 14.85 -19.38
C GLU A 51 2.40 14.53 -18.88
N ARG A 52 3.39 15.31 -19.34
CA ARG A 52 4.80 15.18 -18.96
C ARG A 52 5.00 15.40 -17.45
N ASP A 53 4.43 16.48 -16.93
CA ASP A 53 4.55 16.82 -15.50
C ASP A 53 3.87 15.77 -14.63
N TYR A 54 2.78 15.18 -15.14
CA TYR A 54 2.12 14.07 -14.49
C TYR A 54 3.01 12.81 -14.44
N ALA A 55 3.64 12.47 -15.57
CA ALA A 55 4.56 11.34 -15.64
C ALA A 55 5.77 11.51 -14.71
N ASP A 56 6.34 12.72 -14.65
CA ASP A 56 7.44 13.05 -13.73
C ASP A 56 7.00 12.94 -12.26
N LEU A 57 5.78 13.37 -11.94
CA LEU A 57 5.22 13.24 -10.59
C LEU A 57 4.98 11.79 -10.18
N VAL A 58 4.47 10.98 -11.10
CA VAL A 58 4.29 9.53 -10.90
C VAL A 58 5.65 8.87 -10.67
N ALA A 59 6.67 9.22 -11.46
CA ALA A 59 8.02 8.69 -11.29
C ALA A 59 8.61 9.03 -9.92
N LEU A 60 8.42 10.27 -9.43
CA LEU A 60 8.81 10.64 -8.07
C LEU A 60 8.13 9.75 -7.03
N CYS A 61 6.79 9.63 -7.10
CA CYS A 61 6.03 8.88 -6.11
C CYS A 61 6.30 7.37 -6.14
N GLN A 62 6.71 6.83 -7.30
CA GLN A 62 7.18 5.45 -7.41
C GLN A 62 8.60 5.25 -6.88
N PHE A 63 9.41 6.31 -6.85
CA PHE A 63 10.74 6.31 -6.26
C PHE A 63 10.69 6.37 -4.73
N LEU A 64 9.72 7.06 -4.16
CA LEU A 64 9.57 7.22 -2.71
C LEU A 64 8.98 5.96 -2.06
N PRO A 65 9.36 5.63 -0.81
CA PRO A 65 8.62 4.63 -0.05
C PRO A 65 7.22 5.14 0.29
N GLY A 66 6.26 4.22 0.33
CA GLY A 66 4.87 4.51 0.68
C GLY A 66 3.86 4.17 -0.42
N PRO A 67 2.58 4.55 -0.22
CA PRO A 67 1.50 4.30 -1.16
C PRO A 67 1.57 5.25 -2.37
N ALA A 68 2.29 4.86 -3.43
CA ALA A 68 2.58 5.71 -4.59
C ALA A 68 1.33 6.41 -5.17
N SER A 69 0.19 5.72 -5.30
CA SER A 69 -1.05 6.37 -5.80
C SER A 69 -1.55 7.47 -4.87
N SER A 70 -1.53 7.25 -3.55
CA SER A 70 -1.92 8.29 -2.59
C SER A 70 -0.92 9.45 -2.58
N GLN A 71 0.37 9.17 -2.73
CA GLN A 71 1.41 10.19 -2.86
C GLN A 71 1.19 11.05 -4.12
N VAL A 72 0.86 10.45 -5.26
CA VAL A 72 0.47 11.17 -6.48
C VAL A 72 -0.75 12.06 -6.22
N GLY A 73 -1.79 11.52 -5.57
CA GLY A 73 -2.98 12.29 -5.20
C GLY A 73 -2.66 13.47 -4.29
N MET A 74 -1.85 13.26 -3.23
CA MET A 74 -1.39 14.32 -2.31
C MET A 74 -0.60 15.40 -3.05
N ALA A 75 0.32 15.01 -3.92
CA ALA A 75 1.15 15.95 -4.68
C ALA A 75 0.31 16.77 -5.69
N LEU A 76 -0.67 16.16 -6.35
CA LEU A 76 -1.62 16.87 -7.22
C LEU A 76 -2.50 17.84 -6.44
N GLY A 77 -3.04 17.41 -5.29
CA GLY A 77 -3.79 18.27 -4.38
C GLY A 77 -2.95 19.44 -3.86
N MET A 78 -1.67 19.18 -3.54
CA MET A 78 -0.72 20.20 -3.09
C MET A 78 -0.46 21.25 -4.17
N ARG A 79 -0.21 20.84 -5.39
CA ARG A 79 -0.04 21.78 -6.52
C ARG A 79 -1.28 22.63 -6.73
N ARG A 80 -2.48 22.07 -6.48
CA ARG A 80 -3.74 22.77 -6.72
C ARG A 80 -4.15 23.73 -5.61
N ALA A 81 -4.02 23.33 -4.34
CA ALA A 81 -4.52 24.08 -3.18
C ALA A 81 -3.56 24.06 -1.97
N GLY A 82 -2.25 23.86 -2.19
CA GLY A 82 -1.23 23.82 -1.14
C GLY A 82 -1.41 22.63 -0.18
N TYR A 83 -0.91 22.73 1.03
CA TYR A 83 -0.97 21.67 2.04
C TYR A 83 -2.43 21.23 2.36
N ALA A 84 -3.34 22.19 2.42
CA ALA A 84 -4.77 21.88 2.61
C ALA A 84 -5.34 21.07 1.44
N GLY A 85 -4.88 21.33 0.20
CA GLY A 85 -5.22 20.54 -0.97
C GLY A 85 -4.67 19.12 -0.92
N ALA A 86 -3.44 18.93 -0.43
CA ALA A 86 -2.86 17.61 -0.24
C ALA A 86 -3.64 16.77 0.77
N LEU A 87 -4.00 17.36 1.92
CA LEU A 87 -4.82 16.70 2.94
C LEU A 87 -6.24 16.41 2.42
N ALA A 88 -6.82 17.34 1.66
CA ALA A 88 -8.14 17.16 1.06
C ALA A 88 -8.15 16.02 0.02
N ALA A 89 -7.11 15.92 -0.81
CA ALA A 89 -6.96 14.83 -1.77
C ALA A 89 -6.79 13.48 -1.06
N TRP A 90 -5.94 13.43 -0.03
CA TRP A 90 -5.76 12.23 0.78
C TRP A 90 -7.05 11.82 1.48
N ALA A 91 -7.71 12.73 2.17
CA ALA A 91 -8.94 12.45 2.90
C ALA A 91 -10.05 11.96 1.96
N GLY A 92 -10.28 12.66 0.84
CA GLY A 92 -11.30 12.28 -0.14
C GLY A 92 -11.04 10.88 -0.73
N PHE A 93 -9.79 10.57 -1.07
CA PHE A 93 -9.44 9.30 -1.69
C PHE A 93 -9.42 8.12 -0.70
N THR A 94 -9.16 8.39 0.58
CA THR A 94 -8.81 7.36 1.59
C THR A 94 -9.97 7.08 2.56
N LEU A 95 -10.70 8.11 3.00
CA LEU A 95 -11.72 7.95 4.04
C LEU A 95 -12.85 6.96 3.68
N PRO A 96 -13.40 6.91 2.44
CA PRO A 96 -14.47 5.98 2.14
C PRO A 96 -14.10 4.53 2.43
N SER A 97 -12.95 4.08 1.93
CA SER A 97 -12.45 2.72 2.16
C SER A 97 -12.03 2.48 3.61
N ALA A 98 -11.43 3.46 4.25
CA ALA A 98 -11.03 3.34 5.66
C ALA A 98 -12.25 3.15 6.57
N LEU A 99 -13.30 3.95 6.40
CA LEU A 99 -14.52 3.82 7.20
C LEU A 99 -15.22 2.49 6.94
N ALA A 100 -15.29 2.03 5.68
CA ALA A 100 -15.83 0.73 5.34
C ALA A 100 -15.04 -0.43 6.00
N LEU A 101 -13.71 -0.33 6.01
CA LEU A 101 -12.85 -1.35 6.62
C LEU A 101 -12.89 -1.34 8.15
N ILE A 102 -12.99 -0.17 8.79
CA ILE A 102 -13.24 -0.08 10.24
C ILE A 102 -14.58 -0.71 10.59
N ALA A 103 -15.64 -0.34 9.88
CA ALA A 103 -16.97 -0.90 10.10
C ALA A 103 -16.98 -2.43 9.91
N LEU A 104 -16.26 -2.94 8.92
CA LEU A 104 -16.10 -4.38 8.71
C LEU A 104 -15.36 -5.05 9.88
N ALA A 105 -14.25 -4.45 10.36
CA ALA A 105 -13.51 -4.99 11.51
C ALA A 105 -14.40 -5.12 12.76
N LEU A 106 -15.16 -4.05 13.06
CA LEU A 106 -16.08 -4.03 14.19
C LEU A 106 -17.27 -4.99 13.98
N GLY A 107 -17.79 -5.08 12.76
CA GLY A 107 -18.85 -6.02 12.42
C GLY A 107 -18.40 -7.47 12.61
N LEU A 108 -17.18 -7.81 12.18
CA LEU A 108 -16.62 -9.15 12.36
C LEU A 108 -16.42 -9.53 13.83
N ALA A 109 -16.05 -8.56 14.66
CA ALA A 109 -15.89 -8.79 16.11
C ALA A 109 -17.23 -9.16 16.79
N HIS A 110 -18.37 -8.74 16.24
CA HIS A 110 -19.71 -9.00 16.77
C HIS A 110 -20.44 -10.16 16.05
N SER A 111 -19.90 -10.60 14.89
CA SER A 111 -20.53 -11.63 14.07
C SER A 111 -20.05 -13.03 14.48
N GLY A 112 -20.79 -13.68 15.39
CA GLY A 112 -20.61 -15.11 15.66
C GLY A 112 -21.55 -15.94 14.77
N GLY A 113 -21.03 -16.85 13.95
CA GLY A 113 -21.87 -17.75 13.15
C GLY A 113 -21.14 -18.42 12.00
N ALA A 114 -21.69 -19.52 11.52
CA ALA A 114 -21.09 -20.34 10.47
C ALA A 114 -20.93 -19.56 9.13
N LEU A 115 -21.87 -18.67 8.80
CA LEU A 115 -21.82 -17.84 7.60
C LEU A 115 -20.68 -16.83 7.65
N ALA A 116 -20.50 -16.13 8.79
CA ALA A 116 -19.40 -15.18 8.95
C ALA A 116 -18.04 -15.89 8.89
N ALA A 117 -17.90 -17.02 9.56
CA ALA A 117 -16.70 -17.84 9.52
C ALA A 117 -16.40 -18.38 8.12
N GLY A 118 -17.43 -18.76 7.35
CA GLY A 118 -17.27 -19.16 5.94
C GLY A 118 -16.85 -18.00 5.04
N ALA A 119 -17.45 -16.82 5.21
CA ALA A 119 -17.05 -15.61 4.48
C ALA A 119 -15.59 -15.25 4.75
N LEU A 120 -15.13 -15.29 6.03
CA LEU A 120 -13.75 -15.06 6.41
C LEU A 120 -12.80 -16.07 5.74
N ALA A 121 -13.17 -17.35 5.70
CA ALA A 121 -12.38 -18.38 5.01
C ALA A 121 -12.26 -18.06 3.50
N GLY A 122 -13.36 -17.67 2.85
CA GLY A 122 -13.34 -17.25 1.44
C GLY A 122 -12.47 -16.01 1.21
N LEU A 123 -12.53 -15.00 2.09
CA LEU A 123 -11.66 -13.81 2.02
C LEU A 123 -10.18 -14.17 2.19
N LYS A 124 -9.86 -15.11 3.09
CA LYS A 124 -8.50 -15.63 3.29
C LYS A 124 -7.96 -16.30 2.03
N VAL A 125 -8.75 -17.17 1.41
CA VAL A 125 -8.39 -17.83 0.14
C VAL A 125 -8.16 -16.81 -0.98
N ALA A 126 -9.05 -15.83 -1.10
CA ALA A 126 -8.91 -14.74 -2.07
C ALA A 126 -7.62 -13.93 -1.84
N ALA A 127 -7.28 -13.65 -0.58
CA ALA A 127 -6.05 -12.96 -0.22
C ALA A 127 -4.81 -13.71 -0.73
N VAL A 128 -4.74 -15.02 -0.56
CA VAL A 128 -3.64 -15.85 -1.08
C VAL A 128 -3.54 -15.75 -2.61
N ALA A 129 -4.66 -15.86 -3.33
CA ALA A 129 -4.68 -15.76 -4.79
C ALA A 129 -4.20 -14.38 -5.28
N VAL A 130 -4.63 -13.30 -4.62
CA VAL A 130 -4.20 -11.93 -4.96
C VAL A 130 -2.73 -11.71 -4.65
N VAL A 131 -2.23 -12.18 -3.50
CA VAL A 131 -0.80 -12.07 -3.15
C VAL A 131 0.07 -12.87 -4.11
N MET A 132 -0.35 -14.08 -4.48
CA MET A 132 0.36 -14.90 -5.47
C MET A 132 0.48 -14.18 -6.83
N LEU A 133 -0.62 -13.58 -7.30
CA LEU A 133 -0.60 -12.77 -8.52
C LEU A 133 0.31 -11.53 -8.38
N ALA A 134 0.29 -10.87 -7.22
CA ALA A 134 1.14 -9.72 -6.94
C ALA A 134 2.62 -10.10 -6.95
N VAL A 135 3.01 -11.20 -6.28
CA VAL A 135 4.38 -11.74 -6.32
C VAL A 135 4.82 -12.01 -7.76
N TRP A 136 3.98 -12.69 -8.53
CA TRP A 136 4.26 -12.99 -9.94
C TRP A 136 4.47 -11.73 -10.78
N ALA A 137 3.54 -10.77 -10.70
CA ALA A 137 3.60 -9.53 -11.45
C ALA A 137 4.83 -8.68 -11.07
N MET A 138 5.10 -8.54 -9.75
CA MET A 138 6.25 -7.78 -9.26
C MET A 138 7.57 -8.47 -9.57
N ALA A 139 7.67 -9.80 -9.49
CA ALA A 139 8.87 -10.54 -9.87
C ALA A 139 9.22 -10.33 -11.34
N ARG A 140 8.21 -10.32 -12.22
CA ARG A 140 8.44 -10.06 -13.65
C ARG A 140 8.87 -8.62 -13.95
N SER A 141 8.33 -7.64 -13.23
CA SER A 141 8.61 -6.21 -13.48
C SER A 141 9.84 -5.70 -12.76
N LEU A 142 10.08 -6.12 -11.52
CA LEU A 142 11.15 -5.61 -10.66
C LEU A 142 12.38 -6.53 -10.60
N CYS A 143 12.24 -7.82 -10.99
CA CYS A 143 13.32 -8.80 -11.05
C CYS A 143 13.45 -9.38 -12.47
N PRO A 144 13.72 -8.57 -13.52
CA PRO A 144 13.76 -9.05 -14.90
C PRO A 144 14.96 -9.94 -15.19
N ASP A 145 16.07 -9.78 -14.46
CA ASP A 145 17.35 -10.47 -14.64
C ASP A 145 17.69 -11.43 -13.50
N THR A 146 18.66 -12.29 -13.71
CA THR A 146 19.12 -13.31 -12.75
C THR A 146 19.65 -12.69 -11.45
N PRO A 147 20.48 -11.62 -11.44
CA PRO A 147 20.97 -11.03 -10.20
C PRO A 147 19.83 -10.52 -9.29
N ARG A 148 18.80 -9.86 -9.85
CA ARG A 148 17.64 -9.40 -9.05
C ARG A 148 16.78 -10.55 -8.56
N ARG A 149 16.65 -11.64 -9.34
CA ARG A 149 15.94 -12.86 -8.88
C ARG A 149 16.67 -13.53 -7.73
N LEU A 150 18.00 -13.63 -7.80
CA LEU A 150 18.81 -14.13 -6.69
C LEU A 150 18.68 -13.25 -5.44
N LEU A 151 18.72 -11.93 -5.62
CA LEU A 151 18.52 -10.98 -4.52
C LEU A 151 17.13 -11.11 -3.89
N MET A 152 16.08 -11.30 -4.71
CA MET A 152 14.73 -11.62 -4.24
C MET A 152 14.71 -12.86 -3.36
N LEU A 153 15.38 -13.95 -3.78
CA LEU A 153 15.45 -15.19 -3.00
C LEU A 153 16.25 -15.02 -1.71
N VAL A 154 17.39 -14.31 -1.75
CA VAL A 154 18.16 -13.97 -0.55
C VAL A 154 17.32 -13.16 0.44
N ALA A 155 16.59 -12.14 -0.04
CA ALA A 155 15.72 -11.33 0.79
C ALA A 155 14.57 -12.15 1.40
N ALA A 156 13.97 -13.08 0.63
CA ALA A 156 12.95 -13.99 1.14
C ALA A 156 13.53 -14.90 2.24
N THR A 157 14.72 -15.46 2.04
CA THR A 157 15.41 -16.30 3.04
C THR A 157 15.70 -15.51 4.31
N LEU A 158 16.23 -14.28 4.20
CA LEU A 158 16.47 -13.41 5.36
C LEU A 158 15.18 -13.11 6.13
N ALA A 159 14.07 -12.86 5.42
CA ALA A 159 12.78 -12.58 6.06
C ALA A 159 12.20 -13.80 6.78
N VAL A 160 12.46 -15.02 6.27
CA VAL A 160 11.98 -16.26 6.91
C VAL A 160 12.88 -16.65 8.09
N THR A 161 14.20 -16.50 7.97
CA THR A 161 15.16 -16.94 8.99
C THR A 161 15.32 -15.96 10.14
N LEU A 162 15.29 -14.65 9.85
CA LEU A 162 15.39 -13.57 10.82
C LEU A 162 13.99 -13.02 11.09
N SER A 163 13.25 -13.62 12.00
CA SER A 163 11.87 -13.26 12.28
C SER A 163 11.66 -11.76 12.57
N GLY A 164 10.50 -11.22 12.15
CA GLY A 164 10.06 -9.86 12.48
C GLY A 164 10.78 -8.75 11.72
N VAL A 165 10.90 -7.59 12.37
CA VAL A 165 11.47 -6.36 11.77
C VAL A 165 12.94 -6.52 11.37
N ALA A 166 13.70 -7.30 12.14
CA ALA A 166 15.12 -7.50 11.88
C ALA A 166 15.36 -8.15 10.50
N GLY A 167 14.58 -9.17 10.15
CA GLY A 167 14.66 -9.82 8.83
C GLY A 167 14.25 -8.87 7.69
N GLN A 168 13.23 -8.06 7.91
CA GLN A 168 12.79 -7.08 6.92
C GLN A 168 13.85 -6.00 6.67
N LEU A 169 14.40 -5.42 7.74
CA LEU A 169 15.45 -4.40 7.63
C LEU A 169 16.71 -4.99 7.00
N ALA A 170 17.13 -6.19 7.40
CA ALA A 170 18.26 -6.88 6.81
C ALA A 170 18.07 -7.10 5.30
N ALA A 171 16.89 -7.57 4.88
CA ALA A 171 16.55 -7.74 3.48
C ALA A 171 16.63 -6.43 2.68
N LEU A 172 16.08 -5.33 3.23
CA LEU A 172 16.12 -4.01 2.58
C LEU A 172 17.57 -3.46 2.49
N LEU A 173 18.36 -3.60 3.56
CA LEU A 173 19.75 -3.15 3.58
C LEU A 173 20.62 -3.94 2.61
N VAL A 174 20.46 -5.27 2.58
CA VAL A 174 21.16 -6.14 1.60
C VAL A 174 20.73 -5.77 0.19
N GLY A 175 19.43 -5.50 -0.02
CA GLY A 175 18.90 -5.00 -1.29
C GLY A 175 19.56 -3.70 -1.73
N ALA A 176 19.63 -2.70 -0.85
CA ALA A 176 20.26 -1.42 -1.14
C ALA A 176 21.75 -1.58 -1.42
N ALA A 177 22.48 -2.37 -0.61
CA ALA A 177 23.90 -2.63 -0.78
C ALA A 177 24.21 -3.35 -2.11
N ALA A 178 23.45 -4.39 -2.45
CA ALA A 178 23.58 -5.10 -3.73
C ALA A 178 23.28 -4.18 -4.92
N GLY A 179 22.27 -3.29 -4.79
CA GLY A 179 21.99 -2.27 -5.79
C GLY A 179 23.21 -1.37 -6.03
N LEU A 180 23.80 -0.86 -4.96
CA LEU A 180 24.98 0.01 -5.04
C LEU A 180 26.23 -0.71 -5.56
N ALA A 181 26.37 -2.02 -5.33
CA ALA A 181 27.51 -2.84 -5.73
C ALA A 181 27.53 -3.21 -7.22
N GLY A 182 26.49 -2.91 -7.99
CA GLY A 182 26.57 -3.11 -9.43
C GLY A 182 25.37 -3.76 -10.12
N LEU A 183 24.16 -3.64 -9.58
CA LEU A 183 23.00 -3.96 -10.38
C LEU A 183 22.91 -2.96 -11.53
N ALA A 184 23.03 -3.47 -12.77
CA ALA A 184 22.83 -2.63 -13.95
C ALA A 184 21.44 -2.00 -13.93
N THR A 185 21.38 -0.69 -13.84
CA THR A 185 20.12 0.04 -14.01
C THR A 185 19.98 0.38 -15.49
N PRO A 186 18.86 0.06 -16.13
CA PRO A 186 18.55 0.66 -17.42
C PRO A 186 18.57 2.17 -17.23
N SER A 187 19.40 2.88 -17.97
CA SER A 187 19.36 4.34 -17.98
C SER A 187 17.94 4.76 -18.34
N PRO A 188 17.26 5.58 -17.54
CA PRO A 188 16.00 6.16 -17.98
C PRO A 188 16.26 6.88 -19.30
N PRO A 189 15.34 6.84 -20.26
CA PRO A 189 15.48 7.65 -21.46
C PRO A 189 15.68 9.09 -21.00
N ALA A 190 16.81 9.68 -21.39
CA ALA A 190 17.11 11.09 -21.14
C ALA A 190 16.07 11.92 -21.87
N HIS A 191 15.00 12.28 -21.19
CA HIS A 191 14.08 13.28 -21.68
C HIS A 191 14.72 14.62 -21.37
N PRO A 192 15.09 15.40 -22.40
CA PRO A 192 15.67 16.72 -22.19
C PRO A 192 14.71 17.56 -21.34
N ALA A 193 15.20 18.12 -20.25
CA ALA A 193 14.44 19.12 -19.51
C ALA A 193 14.11 20.25 -20.48
N ALA A 194 12.83 20.43 -20.81
CA ALA A 194 12.43 21.62 -21.54
C ALA A 194 12.58 22.82 -20.58
N PRO A 195 13.35 23.88 -20.94
CA PRO A 195 13.40 25.07 -20.16
C PRO A 195 12.02 25.74 -20.19
N GLY A 196 11.46 26.05 -19.01
CA GLY A 196 10.41 27.05 -18.91
C GLY A 196 8.98 26.62 -19.18
N ALA A 197 8.50 25.51 -18.62
CA ALA A 197 7.09 25.43 -18.30
C ALA A 197 6.92 26.10 -16.93
N ASP A 198 6.36 27.30 -16.90
CA ASP A 198 5.81 27.93 -15.68
C ASP A 198 4.78 26.96 -15.08
N THR A 199 5.23 26.02 -14.29
CA THR A 199 4.35 25.18 -13.49
C THR A 199 3.86 26.06 -12.34
N ALA A 200 2.85 26.90 -12.62
CA ALA A 200 2.17 27.76 -11.67
C ALA A 200 1.40 26.96 -10.61
N GLY A 201 2.04 25.96 -10.00
CA GLY A 201 1.54 25.17 -8.90
C GLY A 201 2.26 25.53 -7.60
N ARG A 202 1.56 25.48 -6.47
CA ARG A 202 2.14 25.66 -5.15
C ARG A 202 3.02 24.45 -4.81
N THR A 203 4.34 24.60 -4.99
CA THR A 203 5.33 23.60 -4.57
C THR A 203 5.93 23.99 -3.22
N PRO A 204 6.25 23.02 -2.35
CA PRO A 204 6.97 23.30 -1.09
C PRO A 204 8.31 23.97 -1.36
N GLY A 205 8.66 24.95 -0.52
CA GLY A 205 10.01 25.52 -0.55
C GLY A 205 11.07 24.54 -0.04
N TRP A 206 12.35 24.73 -0.39
CA TRP A 206 13.44 23.86 0.05
C TRP A 206 13.55 23.71 1.57
N ARG A 207 13.25 24.79 2.33
CA ARG A 207 13.25 24.79 3.81
C ARG A 207 12.18 23.88 4.38
N SER A 208 10.95 23.96 3.85
CA SER A 208 9.87 23.07 4.25
C SER A 208 10.12 21.62 3.82
N GLY A 209 10.80 21.41 2.69
CA GLY A 209 11.25 20.10 2.26
C GLY A 209 12.24 19.47 3.25
N ILE A 210 13.28 20.22 3.66
CA ILE A 210 14.24 19.74 4.67
C ILE A 210 13.54 19.48 6.00
N ALA A 211 12.69 20.40 6.47
CA ALA A 211 11.97 20.22 7.72
C ALA A 211 11.10 18.97 7.72
N ALA A 212 10.43 18.68 6.60
CA ALA A 212 9.64 17.45 6.45
C ALA A 212 10.50 16.18 6.49
N LEU A 213 11.67 16.18 5.84
CA LEU A 213 12.60 15.03 5.87
C LEU A 213 13.20 14.82 7.27
N VAL A 214 13.55 15.91 7.97
CA VAL A 214 14.04 15.84 9.36
C VAL A 214 12.94 15.31 10.26
N LEU A 215 11.69 15.80 10.12
CA LEU A 215 10.56 15.30 10.90
C LEU A 215 10.26 13.82 10.59
N PHE A 216 10.33 13.41 9.32
CA PHE A 216 10.22 12.02 8.92
C PHE A 216 11.23 11.13 9.65
N ALA A 217 12.52 11.52 9.63
CA ALA A 217 13.57 10.76 10.30
C ALA A 217 13.44 10.79 11.83
N ALA A 218 13.10 11.95 12.39
CA ALA A 218 12.88 12.11 13.83
C ALA A 218 11.72 11.25 14.34
N LEU A 219 10.60 11.16 13.60
CA LEU A 219 9.50 10.29 13.96
C LEU A 219 9.86 8.81 13.78
N LEU A 220 10.59 8.44 12.71
CA LEU A 220 11.01 7.06 12.47
C LEU A 220 11.89 6.52 13.60
N VAL A 221 12.81 7.32 14.10
CA VAL A 221 13.71 6.94 15.19
C VAL A 221 13.08 7.21 16.55
N GLY A 222 12.46 8.36 16.73
CA GLY A 222 11.90 8.83 18.00
C GLY A 222 10.74 7.96 18.48
N LEU A 223 9.79 7.61 17.60
CA LEU A 223 8.69 6.70 17.97
C LEU A 223 9.22 5.32 18.38
N ALA A 224 10.19 4.78 17.62
CA ALA A 224 10.80 3.49 17.95
C ALA A 224 11.51 3.50 19.29
N LEU A 225 12.24 4.56 19.62
CA LEU A 225 12.90 4.72 20.91
C LEU A 225 11.91 4.91 22.05
N LEU A 226 10.94 5.82 21.89
CA LEU A 226 9.91 6.08 22.90
C LEU A 226 9.08 4.84 23.17
N ALA A 227 8.66 4.12 22.13
CA ALA A 227 7.90 2.87 22.29
C ALA A 227 8.68 1.82 23.09
N ARG A 228 10.01 1.71 22.84
CA ARG A 228 10.87 0.77 23.57
C ARG A 228 11.11 1.17 25.05
N VAL A 229 11.30 2.47 25.31
CA VAL A 229 11.62 2.96 26.65
C VAL A 229 10.38 2.99 27.52
N THR A 230 9.24 3.41 27.00
CA THR A 230 8.01 3.57 27.79
C THR A 230 7.17 2.31 27.85
N GLY A 231 7.22 1.48 26.81
CA GLY A 231 6.29 0.35 26.63
C GLY A 231 4.83 0.78 26.46
N ASP A 232 4.57 2.09 26.25
CA ASP A 232 3.22 2.62 26.10
C ASP A 232 2.53 2.02 24.86
N PRO A 233 1.34 1.41 25.02
CA PRO A 233 0.67 0.72 23.93
C PRO A 233 0.32 1.63 22.75
N ILE A 234 0.05 2.92 23.00
CA ILE A 234 -0.27 3.89 21.93
C ILE A 234 1.01 4.20 21.15
N LEU A 235 2.14 4.44 21.81
CA LEU A 235 3.42 4.69 21.17
C LEU A 235 3.92 3.46 20.38
N VAL A 236 3.73 2.26 20.92
CA VAL A 236 4.04 1.01 20.22
C VAL A 236 3.19 0.88 18.94
N THR A 237 1.90 1.20 19.03
CA THR A 237 1.00 1.17 17.87
C THR A 237 1.38 2.22 16.84
N LEU A 238 1.67 3.45 17.25
CA LEU A 238 2.12 4.53 16.36
C LEU A 238 3.43 4.17 15.65
N ASP A 239 4.43 3.66 16.38
CA ASP A 239 5.71 3.20 15.81
C ASP A 239 5.47 2.12 14.75
N LEU A 240 4.66 1.12 15.06
CA LEU A 240 4.38 0.01 14.17
C LEU A 240 3.81 0.49 12.84
N PHE A 241 2.73 1.28 12.85
CA PHE A 241 2.08 1.74 11.63
C PHE A 241 2.91 2.80 10.90
N TYR A 242 3.58 3.70 11.61
CA TYR A 242 4.46 4.70 11.00
C TYR A 242 5.62 4.01 10.27
N ARG A 243 6.29 3.06 10.92
CA ARG A 243 7.40 2.29 10.34
C ARG A 243 6.94 1.44 9.16
N ALA A 244 5.79 0.78 9.26
CA ALA A 244 5.22 0.06 8.14
C ALA A 244 4.99 0.99 6.94
N GLY A 245 4.42 2.19 7.15
CA GLY A 245 4.23 3.19 6.09
C GLY A 245 5.52 3.74 5.50
N ALA A 246 6.58 3.88 6.33
CA ALA A 246 7.88 4.41 5.93
C ALA A 246 8.76 3.42 5.14
N LEU A 247 8.55 2.11 5.30
CA LEU A 247 9.41 1.06 4.74
C LEU A 247 8.79 0.31 3.56
N VAL A 248 7.58 0.69 3.12
CA VAL A 248 6.96 0.08 1.93
C VAL A 248 7.60 0.66 0.67
N PHE A 249 8.28 -0.18 -0.10
CA PHE A 249 8.76 0.12 -1.44
C PHE A 249 8.06 -0.81 -2.45
N GLY A 250 8.02 -0.44 -3.72
CA GLY A 250 7.58 -1.32 -4.80
C GLY A 250 6.06 -1.55 -4.93
N GLY A 251 5.24 -1.01 -4.02
CA GLY A 251 3.78 -1.10 -4.15
C GLY A 251 3.00 -1.43 -2.88
N GLY A 252 1.68 -1.23 -2.93
CA GLY A 252 0.79 -1.36 -1.76
C GLY A 252 0.72 -2.75 -1.14
N HIS A 253 0.99 -3.81 -1.89
CA HIS A 253 0.94 -5.19 -1.39
C HIS A 253 2.01 -5.48 -0.33
N VAL A 254 3.12 -4.74 -0.33
CA VAL A 254 4.24 -4.90 0.61
C VAL A 254 3.87 -4.48 2.04
N VAL A 255 2.82 -3.72 2.22
CA VAL A 255 2.29 -3.41 3.57
C VAL A 255 1.88 -4.67 4.33
N LEU A 256 1.45 -5.73 3.61
CA LEU A 256 1.02 -6.99 4.20
C LEU A 256 2.13 -7.66 5.03
N PRO A 257 3.31 -8.02 4.49
CA PRO A 257 4.36 -8.67 5.29
C PRO A 257 4.84 -7.78 6.44
N LEU A 258 4.89 -6.47 6.25
CA LEU A 258 5.35 -5.53 7.29
C LEU A 258 4.40 -5.52 8.49
N LEU A 259 3.09 -5.44 8.27
CA LEU A 259 2.10 -5.47 9.33
C LEU A 259 1.95 -6.88 9.92
N GLN A 260 1.96 -7.93 9.08
CA GLN A 260 1.81 -9.32 9.53
C GLN A 260 2.91 -9.72 10.53
N ALA A 261 4.17 -9.40 10.24
CA ALA A 261 5.30 -9.72 11.09
C ALA A 261 5.28 -9.02 12.46
N GLU A 262 4.51 -7.96 12.60
CA GLU A 262 4.38 -7.22 13.87
C GLU A 262 3.12 -7.61 14.64
N VAL A 263 1.98 -7.76 13.96
CA VAL A 263 0.67 -7.86 14.60
C VAL A 263 0.36 -9.31 15.00
N VAL A 264 0.68 -10.28 14.11
CA VAL A 264 0.32 -11.69 14.32
C VAL A 264 1.16 -12.36 15.42
N PRO A 265 2.51 -12.22 15.44
CA PRO A 265 3.32 -12.82 16.51
C PRO A 265 3.07 -12.24 17.90
N ARG A 266 2.58 -10.98 17.97
CA ARG A 266 2.17 -10.36 19.24
C ARG A 266 0.84 -10.88 19.76
N GLY A 267 0.12 -11.70 18.98
CA GLY A 267 -1.22 -12.16 19.32
C GLY A 267 -2.29 -11.07 19.26
N TRP A 268 -2.00 -9.92 18.67
CA TRP A 268 -2.96 -8.81 18.55
C TRP A 268 -4.10 -9.16 17.60
N LEU A 269 -3.80 -9.87 16.50
CA LEU A 269 -4.79 -10.47 15.62
C LEU A 269 -4.38 -11.89 15.29
N SER A 270 -5.38 -12.76 15.10
CA SER A 270 -5.14 -14.07 14.50
C SER A 270 -4.72 -13.93 13.02
N ALA A 271 -3.91 -14.86 12.52
CA ALA A 271 -3.50 -14.88 11.13
C ALA A 271 -4.73 -14.89 10.19
N ASP A 272 -5.77 -15.62 10.55
CA ASP A 272 -7.01 -15.73 9.76
C ASP A 272 -7.76 -14.40 9.67
N THR A 273 -7.93 -13.70 10.80
CA THR A 273 -8.57 -12.37 10.82
C THR A 273 -7.74 -11.35 10.02
N PHE A 274 -6.41 -11.39 10.17
CA PHE A 274 -5.50 -10.51 9.44
C PHE A 274 -5.62 -10.73 7.92
N LEU A 275 -5.59 -12.00 7.46
CA LEU A 275 -5.67 -12.33 6.04
C LEU A 275 -7.05 -12.04 5.45
N ALA A 276 -8.12 -12.29 6.20
CA ALA A 276 -9.49 -11.96 5.78
C ALA A 276 -9.66 -10.44 5.63
N GLY A 277 -9.12 -9.65 6.57
CA GLY A 277 -9.10 -8.19 6.46
C GLY A 277 -8.31 -7.69 5.25
N TYR A 278 -7.17 -8.31 4.96
CA TYR A 278 -6.41 -8.00 3.75
C TYR A 278 -7.19 -8.34 2.48
N GLY A 279 -7.83 -9.52 2.43
CA GLY A 279 -8.72 -9.88 1.34
C GLY A 279 -9.83 -8.85 1.16
N ALA A 280 -10.51 -8.46 2.23
CA ALA A 280 -11.55 -7.43 2.21
C ALA A 280 -11.04 -6.07 1.70
N ALA A 281 -9.82 -5.69 2.06
CA ALA A 281 -9.20 -4.46 1.57
C ALA A 281 -9.00 -4.45 0.05
N GLN A 282 -8.91 -5.61 -0.60
CA GLN A 282 -8.87 -5.73 -2.07
C GLN A 282 -10.25 -5.57 -2.72
N ALA A 283 -11.32 -5.71 -1.96
CA ALA A 283 -12.69 -5.59 -2.44
C ALA A 283 -13.24 -4.16 -2.36
N VAL A 284 -12.63 -3.27 -1.58
CA VAL A 284 -13.05 -1.87 -1.47
C VAL A 284 -12.29 -0.99 -2.46
N PRO A 285 -12.91 0.07 -3.00
CA PRO A 285 -12.22 1.05 -3.83
C PRO A 285 -11.30 1.92 -2.97
N GLY A 286 -10.23 2.47 -3.56
CA GLY A 286 -9.30 3.34 -2.85
C GLY A 286 -7.97 2.65 -2.49
N PRO A 287 -7.10 3.33 -1.71
CA PRO A 287 -5.73 2.86 -1.50
C PRO A 287 -5.67 1.65 -0.58
N LEU A 288 -4.88 0.63 -0.96
CA LEU A 288 -4.71 -0.60 -0.17
C LEU A 288 -4.19 -0.36 1.26
N PHE A 289 -3.48 0.74 1.47
CA PHE A 289 -2.99 1.15 2.81
C PHE A 289 -4.11 1.40 3.82
N THR A 290 -5.35 1.56 3.38
CA THR A 290 -6.52 1.62 4.28
C THR A 290 -6.74 0.32 5.05
N PHE A 291 -6.09 -0.78 4.64
CA PHE A 291 -6.00 -2.00 5.42
C PHE A 291 -5.46 -1.75 6.85
N ALA A 292 -4.59 -0.75 7.04
CA ALA A 292 -4.15 -0.34 8.38
C ALA A 292 -5.33 0.08 9.28
N ALA A 293 -6.36 0.69 8.71
CA ALA A 293 -7.56 1.07 9.47
C ALA A 293 -8.35 -0.16 9.96
N PHE A 294 -8.43 -1.22 9.13
CA PHE A 294 -8.98 -2.51 9.57
C PHE A 294 -8.16 -3.10 10.72
N VAL A 295 -6.83 -3.20 10.54
CA VAL A 295 -5.94 -3.76 11.55
C VAL A 295 -6.04 -2.96 12.85
N GLY A 296 -5.95 -1.63 12.78
CA GLY A 296 -6.07 -0.76 13.96
C GLY A 296 -7.42 -0.88 14.68
N ALA A 297 -8.51 -1.02 13.92
CA ALA A 297 -9.84 -1.19 14.52
C ALA A 297 -10.02 -2.57 15.18
N ALA A 298 -9.36 -3.59 14.63
CA ALA A 298 -9.42 -4.96 15.15
C ALA A 298 -8.44 -5.24 16.31
N LEU A 299 -7.60 -4.26 16.70
CA LEU A 299 -6.73 -4.40 17.87
C LEU A 299 -7.55 -4.65 19.15
N PRO A 300 -6.97 -5.37 20.14
CA PRO A 300 -7.64 -5.55 21.42
C PRO A 300 -7.81 -4.22 22.17
N ALA A 301 -8.81 -4.16 23.06
CA ALA A 301 -9.00 -3.01 23.95
C ALA A 301 -7.74 -2.73 24.79
N PRO A 302 -7.41 -1.45 25.06
CA PRO A 302 -8.16 -0.24 24.77
C PRO A 302 -7.84 0.39 23.39
N LEU A 303 -6.98 -0.21 22.58
CA LEU A 303 -6.41 0.36 21.35
C LEU A 303 -7.29 0.18 20.11
N GLY A 304 -8.24 -0.76 20.13
CA GLY A 304 -9.11 -1.07 19.00
C GLY A 304 -10.23 -0.05 18.76
N GLY A 305 -11.20 -0.48 17.95
CA GLY A 305 -12.36 0.34 17.67
C GLY A 305 -12.10 1.45 16.64
N TRP A 306 -13.01 2.42 16.60
CA TRP A 306 -12.91 3.57 15.69
C TRP A 306 -11.63 4.38 15.90
N VAL A 307 -11.25 4.59 17.17
CA VAL A 307 -10.05 5.37 17.50
C VAL A 307 -8.79 4.67 17.01
N GLY A 308 -8.66 3.36 17.27
CA GLY A 308 -7.52 2.57 16.81
C GLY A 308 -7.42 2.52 15.29
N GLY A 309 -8.54 2.35 14.61
CA GLY A 309 -8.59 2.37 13.14
C GLY A 309 -8.13 3.70 12.54
N LEU A 310 -8.62 4.83 13.07
CA LEU A 310 -8.23 6.15 12.60
C LEU A 310 -6.78 6.50 12.95
N LEU A 311 -6.32 6.13 14.14
CA LEU A 311 -4.95 6.34 14.59
C LEU A 311 -3.95 5.56 13.70
N ALA A 312 -4.24 4.29 13.44
CA ALA A 312 -3.44 3.46 12.53
C ALA A 312 -3.41 4.03 11.11
N LEU A 313 -4.58 4.51 10.62
CA LEU A 313 -4.69 5.15 9.31
C LEU A 313 -3.80 6.38 9.21
N VAL A 314 -3.88 7.30 10.18
CA VAL A 314 -3.06 8.52 10.17
C VAL A 314 -1.59 8.17 10.30
N ALA A 315 -1.23 7.26 11.20
CA ALA A 315 0.16 6.86 11.43
C ALA A 315 0.82 6.29 10.17
N ILE A 316 0.13 5.40 9.43
CA ILE A 316 0.71 4.74 8.24
C ILE A 316 0.84 5.68 7.02
N PHE A 317 -0.01 6.72 6.92
CA PHE A 317 0.06 7.70 5.82
C PHE A 317 0.95 8.90 6.12
N THR A 318 1.27 9.19 7.38
CA THR A 318 2.13 10.31 7.78
C THR A 318 3.50 10.29 7.09
N PRO A 319 4.25 9.17 7.04
CA PRO A 319 5.53 9.10 6.32
C PRO A 319 5.38 9.49 4.84
N ALA A 320 4.32 9.00 4.18
CA ALA A 320 4.07 9.29 2.77
C ALA A 320 3.86 10.78 2.51
N PHE A 321 3.10 11.46 3.39
CA PHE A 321 2.89 12.90 3.31
C PHE A 321 4.20 13.68 3.50
N LEU A 322 4.97 13.32 4.53
CA LEU A 322 6.27 13.97 4.82
C LEU A 322 7.28 13.77 3.69
N LEU A 323 7.30 12.58 3.09
CA LEU A 323 8.18 12.28 1.97
C LEU A 323 7.79 13.00 0.69
N VAL A 324 6.49 13.17 0.40
CA VAL A 324 6.04 13.98 -0.74
C VAL A 324 6.46 15.43 -0.55
N VAL A 325 6.18 16.03 0.61
CA VAL A 325 6.60 17.41 0.93
C VAL A 325 8.12 17.55 0.86
N GLY A 326 8.82 16.55 1.40
CA GLY A 326 10.28 16.54 1.50
C GLY A 326 11.00 16.37 0.18
N ALA A 327 10.49 15.50 -0.70
CA ALA A 327 11.20 15.15 -1.93
C ALA A 327 10.87 16.06 -3.12
N LEU A 328 9.66 16.64 -3.19
CA LEU A 328 9.25 17.50 -4.29
C LEU A 328 10.27 18.59 -4.66
N PRO A 329 10.86 19.36 -3.69
CA PRO A 329 11.83 20.40 -4.02
C PRO A 329 13.16 19.87 -4.57
N PHE A 330 13.48 18.59 -4.34
CA PHE A 330 14.78 17.99 -4.68
C PHE A 330 14.68 16.99 -5.84
N TRP A 331 13.49 16.76 -6.40
CA TRP A 331 13.26 15.71 -7.37
C TRP A 331 14.17 15.78 -8.58
N GLU A 332 14.35 16.97 -9.17
CA GLU A 332 15.21 17.17 -10.33
C GLU A 332 16.66 16.72 -10.09
N ARG A 333 17.15 16.87 -8.86
CA ARG A 333 18.49 16.43 -8.47
C ARG A 333 18.55 14.93 -8.15
N LEU A 334 17.46 14.39 -7.62
CA LEU A 334 17.40 12.99 -7.17
C LEU A 334 17.27 12.04 -8.36
N ARG A 335 16.41 12.35 -9.32
CA ARG A 335 16.15 11.50 -10.50
C ARG A 335 17.37 11.26 -11.39
N THR A 336 18.36 12.17 -11.35
CA THR A 336 19.57 12.08 -12.16
C THR A 336 20.73 11.35 -11.48
N ARG A 337 20.59 10.90 -10.23
CA ARG A 337 21.65 10.22 -9.49
C ARG A 337 21.66 8.69 -9.74
N PRO A 338 22.64 8.14 -10.48
CA PRO A 338 22.70 6.71 -10.81
C PRO A 338 22.74 5.81 -9.55
N ARG A 339 23.47 6.24 -8.52
CA ARG A 339 23.58 5.51 -7.25
C ARG A 339 22.24 5.36 -6.54
N ALA A 340 21.40 6.42 -6.54
CA ALA A 340 20.08 6.37 -5.91
C ALA A 340 19.16 5.40 -6.66
N GLN A 341 19.19 5.42 -7.99
CA GLN A 341 18.43 4.50 -8.82
C GLN A 341 18.88 3.04 -8.63
N ALA A 342 20.20 2.82 -8.53
CA ALA A 342 20.78 1.50 -8.31
C ALA A 342 20.38 0.93 -6.94
N ALA A 343 20.50 1.73 -5.87
CA ALA A 343 20.05 1.33 -4.54
C ALA A 343 18.57 0.96 -4.53
N LEU A 344 17.72 1.79 -5.17
CA LEU A 344 16.28 1.54 -5.25
C LEU A 344 15.94 0.28 -6.04
N ALA A 345 16.65 0.01 -7.14
CA ALA A 345 16.46 -1.22 -7.90
C ALA A 345 16.72 -2.47 -7.06
N GLY A 346 17.75 -2.43 -6.21
CA GLY A 346 18.05 -3.50 -5.26
C GLY A 346 17.01 -3.62 -4.13
N VAL A 347 16.59 -2.50 -3.56
CA VAL A 347 15.50 -2.47 -2.56
C VAL A 347 14.21 -3.03 -3.15
N ASN A 348 13.84 -2.65 -4.36
CA ASN A 348 12.64 -3.17 -5.03
C ASN A 348 12.71 -4.70 -5.24
N ALA A 349 13.87 -5.25 -5.60
CA ALA A 349 14.03 -6.69 -5.71
C ALA A 349 13.92 -7.39 -4.33
N ALA A 350 14.50 -6.80 -3.28
CA ALA A 350 14.36 -7.31 -1.91
C ALA A 350 12.91 -7.31 -1.43
N VAL A 351 12.15 -6.27 -1.76
CA VAL A 351 10.72 -6.15 -1.43
C VAL A 351 9.89 -7.26 -2.05
N VAL A 352 10.18 -7.67 -3.29
CA VAL A 352 9.51 -8.84 -3.89
C VAL A 352 9.81 -10.09 -3.08
N GLY A 353 11.04 -10.22 -2.55
CA GLY A 353 11.42 -11.29 -1.63
C GLY A 353 10.63 -11.28 -0.32
N LEU A 354 10.42 -10.10 0.28
CA LEU A 354 9.57 -9.96 1.47
C LEU A 354 8.13 -10.41 1.21
N LEU A 355 7.57 -10.05 0.05
CA LEU A 355 6.23 -10.46 -0.32
C LEU A 355 6.14 -11.97 -0.60
N LEU A 356 7.19 -12.55 -1.20
CA LEU A 356 7.30 -14.00 -1.37
C LEU A 356 7.38 -14.71 -0.02
N ALA A 357 8.16 -14.21 0.92
CA ALA A 357 8.23 -14.76 2.29
C ALA A 357 6.86 -14.74 2.98
N ALA A 358 6.09 -13.65 2.84
CA ALA A 358 4.73 -13.57 3.37
C ALA A 358 3.80 -14.59 2.71
N LEU A 359 3.88 -14.77 1.39
CA LEU A 359 3.09 -15.78 0.69
C LEU A 359 3.42 -17.19 1.21
N LEU A 360 4.71 -17.51 1.38
CA LEU A 360 5.13 -18.80 1.95
C LEU A 360 4.61 -18.98 3.37
N ALA A 361 4.67 -17.94 4.21
CA ALA A 361 4.13 -17.96 5.56
C ALA A 361 2.60 -18.17 5.57
N MET A 362 1.86 -17.55 4.64
CA MET A 362 0.41 -17.77 4.49
C MET A 362 0.10 -19.23 4.15
N LEU A 363 0.83 -19.81 3.20
CA LEU A 363 0.65 -21.21 2.78
C LEU A 363 1.02 -22.20 3.91
N HIS A 364 2.12 -21.92 4.61
CA HIS A 364 2.59 -22.76 5.73
C HIS A 364 1.64 -22.66 6.94
N GLY A 365 1.06 -21.49 7.18
CA GLY A 365 0.08 -21.24 8.25
C GLY A 365 -1.31 -21.80 7.97
N GLY A 366 -1.48 -22.65 6.94
CA GLY A 366 -2.77 -23.31 6.66
C GLY A 366 -3.82 -22.36 6.08
N ALA A 367 -3.39 -21.35 5.31
CA ALA A 367 -4.35 -20.47 4.63
C ALA A 367 -5.19 -21.22 3.59
N LEU A 368 -4.70 -22.35 3.09
CA LEU A 368 -5.39 -23.31 2.23
C LEU A 368 -5.32 -24.67 2.92
N SER A 369 -6.34 -25.05 3.69
CA SER A 369 -6.31 -26.19 4.58
C SER A 369 -7.04 -27.44 4.05
N GLY A 370 -7.80 -27.31 2.96
CA GLY A 370 -8.58 -28.42 2.41
C GLY A 370 -8.70 -28.35 0.88
N LEU A 371 -9.19 -29.44 0.28
CA LEU A 371 -9.43 -29.50 -1.18
C LEU A 371 -10.40 -28.40 -1.65
N GLY A 372 -11.39 -28.03 -0.83
CA GLY A 372 -12.31 -26.94 -1.12
C GLY A 372 -11.62 -25.58 -1.21
N ASP A 373 -10.70 -25.28 -0.26
CA ASP A 373 -9.90 -24.05 -0.27
C ASP A 373 -8.97 -24.00 -1.49
N LEU A 374 -8.36 -25.15 -1.84
CA LEU A 374 -7.51 -25.29 -3.02
C LEU A 374 -8.31 -25.07 -4.32
N ALA A 375 -9.49 -25.66 -4.42
CA ALA A 375 -10.37 -25.50 -5.59
C ALA A 375 -10.85 -24.05 -5.73
N LEU A 376 -11.26 -23.41 -4.62
CA LEU A 376 -11.65 -22.00 -4.59
C LEU A 376 -10.48 -21.07 -4.94
N GLY A 377 -9.29 -21.34 -4.39
CA GLY A 377 -8.07 -20.59 -4.68
C GLY A 377 -7.62 -20.70 -6.14
N MET A 378 -7.69 -21.89 -6.71
CA MET A 378 -7.43 -22.12 -8.13
C MET A 378 -8.45 -21.40 -9.02
N GLY A 379 -9.75 -21.50 -8.68
CA GLY A 379 -10.81 -20.75 -9.36
C GLY A 379 -10.58 -19.24 -9.30
N ALA A 380 -10.17 -18.71 -8.14
CA ALA A 380 -9.82 -17.31 -7.98
C ALA A 380 -8.64 -16.90 -8.86
N LEU A 381 -7.57 -17.70 -8.90
CA LEU A 381 -6.41 -17.45 -9.77
C LEU A 381 -6.78 -17.49 -11.25
N LEU A 382 -7.58 -18.45 -11.68
CA LEU A 382 -8.06 -18.55 -13.06
C LEU A 382 -8.94 -17.34 -13.41
N ALA A 383 -9.83 -16.91 -12.53
CA ALA A 383 -10.66 -15.72 -12.74
C ALA A 383 -9.82 -14.44 -12.86
N LEU A 384 -8.77 -14.29 -12.03
CA LEU A 384 -7.86 -13.15 -12.09
C LEU A 384 -6.97 -13.16 -13.34
N THR A 385 -6.47 -14.33 -13.75
CA THR A 385 -5.48 -14.45 -14.84
C THR A 385 -6.14 -14.66 -16.20
N ALA A 386 -6.80 -15.79 -16.42
CA ALA A 386 -7.45 -16.13 -17.69
C ALA A 386 -8.75 -15.34 -17.88
N GLY A 387 -9.57 -15.23 -16.83
CA GLY A 387 -10.84 -14.51 -16.86
C GLY A 387 -10.68 -12.97 -16.82
N ARG A 388 -9.49 -12.46 -16.56
CA ARG A 388 -9.19 -11.01 -16.43
C ARG A 388 -10.19 -10.24 -15.58
N GLN A 389 -10.78 -10.94 -14.59
CA GLN A 389 -11.72 -10.33 -13.66
C GLN A 389 -10.99 -9.37 -12.72
N SER A 390 -11.66 -8.31 -12.31
CA SER A 390 -11.12 -7.39 -11.32
C SER A 390 -11.02 -8.05 -9.94
N ALA A 391 -9.97 -7.73 -9.18
CA ALA A 391 -9.71 -8.34 -7.88
C ALA A 391 -10.92 -8.25 -6.93
N TRP A 392 -11.62 -7.11 -6.90
CA TRP A 392 -12.78 -6.93 -6.02
C TRP A 392 -13.93 -7.92 -6.30
N ARG A 393 -14.18 -8.25 -7.60
CA ARG A 393 -15.21 -9.24 -7.97
C ARG A 393 -14.83 -10.63 -7.48
N VAL A 394 -13.57 -10.99 -7.68
CA VAL A 394 -13.06 -12.29 -7.27
C VAL A 394 -13.11 -12.42 -5.75
N VAL A 395 -12.71 -11.39 -5.02
CA VAL A 395 -12.72 -11.37 -3.55
C VAL A 395 -14.14 -11.49 -3.01
N LEU A 396 -15.10 -10.70 -3.54
CA LEU A 396 -16.51 -10.82 -3.16
C LEU A 396 -17.08 -12.19 -3.52
N GLY A 397 -16.75 -12.72 -4.70
CA GLY A 397 -17.16 -14.07 -5.11
C GLY A 397 -16.65 -15.14 -4.15
N CYS A 398 -15.38 -15.09 -3.77
CA CYS A 398 -14.80 -16.01 -2.78
C CYS A 398 -15.46 -15.89 -1.40
N ALA A 399 -15.76 -14.65 -0.95
CA ALA A 399 -16.45 -14.45 0.31
C ALA A 399 -17.87 -15.06 0.31
N VAL A 400 -18.61 -14.86 -0.78
CA VAL A 400 -19.96 -15.43 -0.94
C VAL A 400 -19.90 -16.97 -1.02
N VAL A 401 -19.02 -17.52 -1.86
CA VAL A 401 -18.84 -18.98 -1.95
C VAL A 401 -18.45 -19.55 -0.60
N GLY A 402 -17.48 -18.96 0.10
CA GLY A 402 -17.07 -19.39 1.42
C GLY A 402 -18.22 -19.34 2.45
N ALA A 403 -19.03 -18.26 2.43
CA ALA A 403 -20.20 -18.16 3.29
C ALA A 403 -21.22 -19.29 3.05
N LEU A 404 -21.51 -19.58 1.78
CA LEU A 404 -22.50 -20.61 1.39
C LEU A 404 -22.00 -22.04 1.60
N THR A 405 -20.71 -22.31 1.37
CA THR A 405 -20.13 -23.65 1.42
C THR A 405 -19.43 -23.95 2.74
N GLY A 406 -19.04 -22.93 3.52
CA GLY A 406 -18.31 -23.10 4.77
C GLY A 406 -18.95 -24.04 5.79
N PRO A 407 -20.28 -24.09 5.97
CA PRO A 407 -20.95 -25.08 6.81
C PRO A 407 -20.74 -26.51 6.31
N TRP A 408 -20.77 -26.74 5.00
CA TRP A 408 -20.68 -28.05 4.37
C TRP A 408 -19.24 -28.57 4.23
N MET A 409 -18.27 -27.68 3.96
CA MET A 409 -16.87 -28.10 3.80
C MET A 409 -16.21 -28.59 5.09
N ARG A 410 -16.69 -28.15 6.25
CA ARG A 410 -16.19 -28.65 7.56
C ARG A 410 -16.66 -30.05 7.89
N THR A 411 -17.80 -30.49 7.34
CA THR A 411 -18.30 -31.84 7.56
C THR A 411 -17.56 -32.91 6.77
N TRP A 412 -16.77 -32.53 5.74
CA TRP A 412 -15.96 -33.44 4.92
C TRP A 412 -14.47 -33.45 5.32
N ALA A 413 -14.07 -32.62 6.25
CA ALA A 413 -12.70 -32.53 6.74
C ALA A 413 -12.50 -33.12 8.15
N ALA A 414 -13.59 -33.58 8.77
CA ALA A 414 -13.64 -34.36 10.01
C ALA A 414 -13.81 -35.84 9.70
#